data_1a77e26257b0eea2ecd9289e9a40f8c6
#
_entry.id   1a77e26257b0eea2ecd9289e9a40f8c6
#
_cell.length_a   1.000
_cell.length_b   1.000
_cell.length_c   1.000
_cell.angle_alpha   90.00
_cell.angle_beta   90.00
_cell.angle_gamma   90.00
#
_symmetry.space_group_name_H-M   'P 1'
#
loop_
_entity.id
_entity.type
_entity.pdbx_description
1 polymer ?
#
loop_
_entity_poly.entity_id
_entity_poly.type
_entity_poly.pdbx_seq_one_letter_code
_entity_poly.pdbx_strand_id
1 'polypeptide(L)'
;SSESDKTDTKTAKDETVYVLANADGSVKKIIVSDWIKNGLNEKSLKDKTDLQDVKNVKGDESYVMDTDNMRVWNADGADIYYQGTISKELPVDLKVSYKLDGKTVSADEIAGKSGKATIRFDYTNKQYSEVNIGGKTEKIYVPFAMLTGLMLDNDVFSNVSVTNGKIINDGDRTIVAGFALPGLQENLNLSKDKFEIPDYIEVTADVKNFALTTTLTLATNSLFNEFDTSKLNSADDLQAQLNELTSGMTKLIDGSSELYN
;
A
#
# COMPACT_ATOMS: atom_id res chain seq x y z
N SER A 1 -8.17 -36.71 -3.45
CA SER A 1 -7.82 -35.93 -2.28
C SER A 1 -8.48 -34.57 -2.40
N SER A 2 -9.55 -34.37 -1.62
CA SER A 2 -10.31 -33.16 -1.55
C SER A 2 -9.48 -32.08 -0.85
N GLU A 3 -9.15 -31.01 -1.57
CA GLU A 3 -8.79 -29.74 -0.95
C GLU A 3 -10.02 -29.30 -0.13
N SER A 4 -9.86 -29.31 1.17
CA SER A 4 -10.84 -28.73 2.07
C SER A 4 -10.76 -27.22 1.88
N ASP A 5 -11.74 -26.68 1.19
CA ASP A 5 -12.11 -25.28 1.21
C ASP A 5 -12.29 -24.90 2.69
N LYS A 6 -11.29 -24.24 3.27
CA LYS A 6 -11.44 -23.61 4.58
C LYS A 6 -12.40 -22.45 4.36
N THR A 7 -13.68 -22.71 4.49
CA THR A 7 -14.70 -21.67 4.58
C THR A 7 -14.33 -20.78 5.75
N ASP A 8 -13.93 -19.55 5.42
CA ASP A 8 -13.68 -18.52 6.41
C ASP A 8 -15.01 -18.22 7.12
N THR A 9 -15.17 -18.75 8.32
CA THR A 9 -16.41 -18.69 9.11
C THR A 9 -16.53 -17.39 9.91
N LYS A 10 -15.75 -16.37 9.58
CA LYS A 10 -15.68 -15.10 10.30
C LYS A 10 -15.97 -13.92 9.37
N THR A 11 -16.75 -12.96 9.86
CA THR A 11 -16.85 -11.65 9.23
C THR A 11 -15.56 -10.88 9.44
N ALA A 12 -14.93 -10.44 8.36
CA ALA A 12 -13.67 -9.70 8.36
C ALA A 12 -13.75 -8.52 7.39
N LYS A 13 -12.92 -7.51 7.63
CA LYS A 13 -12.85 -6.30 6.78
C LYS A 13 -11.40 -6.07 6.37
N ASP A 14 -11.18 -5.99 5.06
CA ASP A 14 -9.92 -5.57 4.47
C ASP A 14 -10.05 -4.15 3.93
N GLU A 15 -9.06 -3.33 4.22
CA GLU A 15 -9.03 -1.94 3.78
C GLU A 15 -7.81 -1.67 2.92
N THR A 16 -8.03 -0.97 1.82
CA THR A 16 -6.98 -0.51 0.92
C THR A 16 -7.12 0.99 0.71
N VAL A 17 -6.05 1.74 0.95
CA VAL A 17 -6.01 3.18 0.81
C VAL A 17 -5.20 3.54 -0.42
N TYR A 18 -5.83 4.25 -1.36
CA TYR A 18 -5.20 4.77 -2.58
C TYR A 18 -4.89 6.25 -2.41
N VAL A 19 -3.65 6.63 -2.58
CA VAL A 19 -3.20 8.02 -2.47
C VAL A 19 -2.68 8.48 -3.83
N LEU A 20 -3.34 9.47 -4.42
CA LEU A 20 -2.80 10.19 -5.56
C LEU A 20 -2.03 11.40 -5.04
N ALA A 21 -0.76 11.48 -5.39
CA ALA A 21 0.13 12.54 -4.95
C ALA A 21 0.72 13.31 -6.13
N ASN A 22 0.98 14.59 -5.91
CA ASN A 22 1.75 15.44 -6.80
C ASN A 22 3.24 15.06 -6.77
N ALA A 23 4.02 15.59 -7.71
CA ALA A 23 5.45 15.38 -7.76
C ALA A 23 6.19 15.81 -6.47
N ASP A 24 5.70 16.83 -5.78
CA ASP A 24 6.26 17.29 -4.51
C ASP A 24 5.87 16.42 -3.30
N GLY A 25 5.05 15.40 -3.49
CA GLY A 25 4.55 14.52 -2.44
C GLY A 25 3.24 14.98 -1.78
N SER A 26 2.74 16.18 -2.12
CA SER A 26 1.45 16.65 -1.61
C SER A 26 0.31 15.78 -2.13
N VAL A 27 -0.64 15.51 -1.26
CA VAL A 27 -1.77 14.62 -1.57
C VAL A 27 -2.82 15.35 -2.40
N LYS A 28 -3.17 14.80 -3.56
CA LYS A 28 -4.28 15.27 -4.40
C LYS A 28 -5.61 14.70 -3.95
N LYS A 29 -5.66 13.40 -3.72
CA LYS A 29 -6.89 12.66 -3.41
C LYS A 29 -6.57 11.38 -2.67
N ILE A 30 -7.44 11.02 -1.74
CA ILE A 30 -7.39 9.76 -1.01
C ILE A 30 -8.68 9.00 -1.28
N ILE A 31 -8.57 7.78 -1.77
CA ILE A 31 -9.67 6.87 -1.99
C ILE A 31 -9.47 5.67 -1.07
N VAL A 32 -10.48 5.32 -0.31
CA VAL A 32 -10.45 4.13 0.54
C VAL A 32 -11.40 3.09 -0.04
N SER A 33 -10.90 1.89 -0.22
CA SER A 33 -11.66 0.73 -0.68
C SER A 33 -11.72 -0.29 0.44
N ASP A 34 -12.94 -0.69 0.80
CA ASP A 34 -13.22 -1.65 1.84
C ASP A 34 -13.90 -2.89 1.27
N TRP A 35 -13.45 -4.04 1.72
CA TRP A 35 -14.07 -5.32 1.44
C TRP A 35 -14.51 -5.96 2.74
N ILE A 36 -15.84 -6.05 2.93
CA ILE A 36 -16.43 -6.79 4.06
C ILE A 36 -16.71 -8.20 3.59
N LYS A 37 -15.98 -9.14 4.15
CA LYS A 37 -16.15 -10.58 3.91
C LYS A 37 -17.27 -11.11 4.77
N ASN A 38 -18.31 -11.65 4.12
CA ASN A 38 -19.49 -12.16 4.80
C ASN A 38 -19.36 -13.68 5.06
N GLY A 39 -18.36 -14.08 5.84
CA GLY A 39 -18.08 -15.49 6.13
C GLY A 39 -19.20 -16.23 6.87
N LEU A 40 -20.12 -15.51 7.53
CA LEU A 40 -21.25 -16.07 8.26
C LEU A 40 -22.56 -16.05 7.46
N ASN A 41 -22.55 -15.61 6.20
CA ASN A 41 -23.71 -15.48 5.33
C ASN A 41 -24.86 -14.65 5.98
N GLU A 42 -24.51 -13.58 6.64
CA GLU A 42 -25.46 -12.69 7.30
C GLU A 42 -26.29 -11.93 6.28
N LYS A 43 -27.57 -11.69 6.60
CA LYS A 43 -28.46 -10.89 5.76
C LYS A 43 -28.10 -9.41 5.78
N SER A 44 -27.64 -8.92 6.93
CA SER A 44 -27.28 -7.53 7.15
C SER A 44 -25.88 -7.46 7.75
N LEU A 45 -25.07 -6.54 7.24
CA LEU A 45 -23.73 -6.26 7.76
C LEU A 45 -23.68 -4.82 8.28
N LYS A 46 -23.42 -4.65 9.57
CA LYS A 46 -23.19 -3.33 10.17
C LYS A 46 -21.72 -2.96 10.04
N ASP A 47 -21.48 -1.73 9.57
CA ASP A 47 -20.14 -1.20 9.40
C ASP A 47 -20.07 0.27 9.79
N LYS A 48 -19.03 0.62 10.52
CA LYS A 48 -18.71 2.01 10.85
C LYS A 48 -17.61 2.51 9.96
N THR A 49 -17.85 3.61 9.26
CA THR A 49 -16.85 4.25 8.42
C THR A 49 -17.03 5.76 8.45
N ASP A 50 -15.90 6.48 8.40
CA ASP A 50 -15.84 7.94 8.27
C ASP A 50 -15.78 8.40 6.82
N LEU A 51 -15.89 7.47 5.87
CA LEU A 51 -15.80 7.75 4.44
C LEU A 51 -16.99 8.59 3.97
N GLN A 52 -16.71 9.49 3.03
CA GLN A 52 -17.69 10.28 2.29
C GLN A 52 -17.91 9.68 0.90
N ASP A 53 -19.03 10.00 0.29
CA ASP A 53 -19.37 9.55 -1.07
C ASP A 53 -19.23 8.04 -1.27
N VAL A 54 -19.72 7.27 -0.32
CA VAL A 54 -19.61 5.80 -0.32
C VAL A 54 -20.44 5.21 -1.43
N LYS A 55 -19.79 4.37 -2.24
CA LYS A 55 -20.40 3.63 -3.36
C LYS A 55 -20.05 2.16 -3.29
N ASN A 56 -21.05 1.29 -3.51
CA ASN A 56 -20.79 -0.11 -3.80
C ASN A 56 -20.14 -0.21 -5.19
N VAL A 57 -18.98 -0.86 -5.26
CA VAL A 57 -18.19 -0.91 -6.52
C VAL A 57 -18.20 -2.29 -7.19
N LYS A 58 -18.86 -3.28 -6.59
CA LYS A 58 -18.85 -4.66 -7.13
C LYS A 58 -20.16 -5.40 -6.99
N GLY A 59 -21.26 -4.71 -6.67
CA GLY A 59 -22.57 -5.30 -6.52
C GLY A 59 -23.66 -4.24 -6.47
N ASP A 60 -24.89 -4.67 -6.25
CA ASP A 60 -26.07 -3.81 -6.20
C ASP A 60 -26.63 -3.65 -4.77
N GLU A 61 -25.94 -4.22 -3.78
CA GLU A 61 -26.37 -4.15 -2.39
C GLU A 61 -26.44 -2.69 -1.91
N SER A 62 -27.57 -2.35 -1.34
CA SER A 62 -27.81 -1.04 -0.76
C SER A 62 -27.52 -1.03 0.75
N TYR A 63 -27.43 0.17 1.31
CA TYR A 63 -27.32 0.35 2.75
C TYR A 63 -28.29 1.42 3.25
N VAL A 64 -28.55 1.36 4.54
CA VAL A 64 -29.24 2.42 5.30
C VAL A 64 -28.39 2.83 6.48
N MET A 65 -28.55 4.06 6.94
CA MET A 65 -27.92 4.52 8.18
C MET A 65 -28.84 4.24 9.35
N ASP A 66 -28.30 3.63 10.40
CA ASP A 66 -29.06 3.42 11.63
C ASP A 66 -28.97 4.63 12.59
N THR A 67 -29.61 4.55 13.75
CA THR A 67 -29.64 5.63 14.75
C THR A 67 -28.28 5.86 15.42
N ASP A 68 -27.36 4.88 15.35
CA ASP A 68 -26.01 4.96 15.90
C ASP A 68 -24.99 5.44 14.85
N ASN A 69 -25.46 5.93 13.71
CA ASN A 69 -24.65 6.37 12.57
C ASN A 69 -23.79 5.25 11.97
N MET A 70 -24.26 4.01 12.05
CA MET A 70 -23.66 2.86 11.41
C MET A 70 -24.30 2.62 10.04
N ARG A 71 -23.50 2.22 9.04
CA ARG A 71 -24.03 1.69 7.78
C ARG A 71 -24.51 0.26 7.98
N VAL A 72 -25.72 0.01 7.58
CA VAL A 72 -26.30 -1.35 7.59
C VAL A 72 -26.51 -1.76 6.14
N TRP A 73 -25.63 -2.61 5.68
CA TRP A 73 -25.68 -3.16 4.31
C TRP A 73 -26.70 -4.29 4.24
N ASN A 74 -27.55 -4.25 3.22
CA ASN A 74 -28.43 -5.36 2.87
C ASN A 74 -27.65 -6.39 2.04
N ALA A 75 -26.83 -7.19 2.72
CA ALA A 75 -25.88 -8.07 2.08
C ALA A 75 -26.50 -9.35 1.54
N ASP A 76 -27.54 -9.85 2.19
CA ASP A 76 -28.23 -11.12 1.85
C ASP A 76 -27.25 -12.29 1.58
N GLY A 77 -26.24 -12.41 2.43
CA GLY A 77 -25.20 -13.43 2.34
C GLY A 77 -23.98 -13.06 1.50
N ALA A 78 -24.05 -11.97 0.72
CA ALA A 78 -22.95 -11.55 -0.14
C ALA A 78 -21.88 -10.76 0.63
N ASP A 79 -20.67 -10.76 0.09
CA ASP A 79 -19.61 -9.83 0.48
C ASP A 79 -19.94 -8.42 -0.02
N ILE A 80 -19.49 -7.41 0.69
CA ILE A 80 -19.69 -6.00 0.32
C ILE A 80 -18.35 -5.37 -0.04
N TYR A 81 -18.29 -4.75 -1.22
CA TYR A 81 -17.14 -3.98 -1.70
C TYR A 81 -17.57 -2.54 -1.89
N TYR A 82 -17.04 -1.62 -1.10
CA TYR A 82 -17.37 -0.22 -1.24
C TYR A 82 -16.13 0.68 -1.27
N GLN A 83 -16.28 1.83 -1.88
CA GLN A 83 -15.28 2.89 -1.91
C GLN A 83 -15.85 4.18 -1.40
N GLY A 84 -15.00 5.01 -0.85
CA GLY A 84 -15.31 6.36 -0.46
C GLY A 84 -14.07 7.23 -0.44
N THR A 85 -14.26 8.50 -0.17
CA THR A 85 -13.20 9.47 -0.01
C THR A 85 -13.05 9.84 1.46
N ILE A 86 -11.86 10.26 1.86
CA ILE A 86 -11.57 10.68 3.21
C ILE A 86 -10.67 11.91 3.19
N SER A 87 -10.92 12.84 4.13
CA SER A 87 -10.10 14.04 4.33
C SER A 87 -9.19 13.96 5.55
N LYS A 88 -9.20 12.83 6.26
CA LYS A 88 -8.37 12.62 7.44
C LYS A 88 -6.91 12.40 7.08
N GLU A 89 -6.07 12.56 8.09
CA GLU A 89 -4.66 12.24 8.02
C GLU A 89 -4.43 10.74 7.68
N LEU A 90 -3.47 10.49 6.78
CA LEU A 90 -3.12 9.13 6.38
C LEU A 90 -2.48 8.35 7.53
N PRO A 91 -2.71 7.03 7.64
CA PRO A 91 -2.04 6.19 8.64
C PRO A 91 -0.54 6.01 8.38
N VAL A 92 -0.10 6.27 7.14
CA VAL A 92 1.30 6.23 6.72
C VAL A 92 1.62 7.54 6.01
N ASP A 93 2.64 8.24 6.47
CA ASP A 93 3.16 9.43 5.79
C ASP A 93 4.02 9.03 4.60
N LEU A 94 3.85 9.76 3.52
CA LEU A 94 4.65 9.67 2.30
C LEU A 94 5.46 10.95 2.13
N LYS A 95 6.78 10.79 2.01
CA LYS A 95 7.69 11.88 1.64
C LYS A 95 8.38 11.55 0.33
N VAL A 96 8.29 12.44 -0.64
CA VAL A 96 9.00 12.33 -1.92
C VAL A 96 10.19 13.29 -1.92
N SER A 97 11.34 12.79 -2.31
CA SER A 97 12.57 13.58 -2.44
C SER A 97 13.29 13.25 -3.73
N TYR A 98 14.07 14.22 -4.23
CA TYR A 98 14.76 14.15 -5.50
C TYR A 98 16.24 14.41 -5.36
N LYS A 99 17.04 13.73 -6.20
CA LYS A 99 18.43 14.07 -6.49
C LYS A 99 18.62 14.18 -7.98
N LEU A 100 19.48 15.11 -8.37
CA LEU A 100 19.96 15.25 -9.74
C LEU A 100 21.49 15.23 -9.72
N ASP A 101 22.09 14.26 -10.43
CA ASP A 101 23.54 14.02 -10.43
C ASP A 101 24.14 13.92 -9.01
N GLY A 102 23.40 13.25 -8.12
CA GLY A 102 23.79 13.03 -6.72
C GLY A 102 23.52 14.19 -5.75
N LYS A 103 23.01 15.32 -6.24
CA LYS A 103 22.69 16.50 -5.41
C LYS A 103 21.20 16.56 -5.11
N THR A 104 20.88 16.82 -3.85
CA THR A 104 19.49 17.03 -3.42
C THR A 104 18.91 18.28 -4.06
N VAL A 105 17.76 18.14 -4.71
CA VAL A 105 17.00 19.21 -5.34
C VAL A 105 15.53 19.09 -4.99
N SER A 106 14.77 20.18 -5.10
CA SER A 106 13.32 20.15 -4.95
C SER A 106 12.64 19.64 -6.22
N ALA A 107 11.34 19.32 -6.11
CA ALA A 107 10.52 18.97 -7.27
C ALA A 107 10.48 20.09 -8.31
N ASP A 108 10.40 21.34 -7.88
CA ASP A 108 10.42 22.51 -8.78
C ASP A 108 11.79 22.72 -9.45
N GLU A 109 12.86 22.47 -8.72
CA GLU A 109 14.23 22.61 -9.25
C GLU A 109 14.57 21.54 -10.28
N ILE A 110 14.12 20.29 -10.11
CA ILE A 110 14.42 19.20 -11.05
C ILE A 110 13.59 19.29 -12.33
N ALA A 111 12.43 19.92 -12.28
CA ALA A 111 11.55 20.06 -13.44
C ALA A 111 12.28 20.70 -14.64
N GLY A 112 12.22 20.04 -15.79
CA GLY A 112 12.89 20.47 -17.02
C GLY A 112 14.39 20.22 -17.06
N LYS A 113 14.99 19.64 -16.04
CA LYS A 113 16.43 19.35 -15.99
C LYS A 113 16.75 18.01 -16.64
N SER A 114 18.02 17.87 -17.02
CA SER A 114 18.55 16.65 -17.60
C SER A 114 19.75 16.16 -16.78
N GLY A 115 19.93 14.87 -16.69
CA GLY A 115 20.99 14.24 -15.93
C GLY A 115 20.53 12.92 -15.32
N LYS A 116 21.23 12.45 -14.30
CA LYS A 116 20.84 11.25 -13.54
C LYS A 116 19.91 11.65 -12.40
N ALA A 117 18.66 11.22 -12.48
CA ALA A 117 17.65 11.51 -11.48
C ALA A 117 17.48 10.36 -10.50
N THR A 118 17.28 10.69 -9.25
CA THR A 118 16.84 9.76 -8.20
C THR A 118 15.54 10.29 -7.61
N ILE A 119 14.52 9.44 -7.58
CA ILE A 119 13.23 9.72 -6.96
C ILE A 119 13.08 8.77 -5.79
N ARG A 120 12.96 9.32 -4.58
CA ARG A 120 12.84 8.51 -3.37
C ARG A 120 11.52 8.76 -2.68
N PHE A 121 10.88 7.67 -2.31
CA PHE A 121 9.65 7.63 -1.52
C PHE A 121 9.98 7.05 -0.16
N ASP A 122 9.85 7.85 0.88
CA ASP A 122 10.01 7.43 2.27
C ASP A 122 8.63 7.31 2.92
N TYR A 123 8.39 6.20 3.59
CA TYR A 123 7.13 5.93 4.27
C TYR A 123 7.36 5.88 5.77
N THR A 124 6.52 6.59 6.51
CA THR A 124 6.52 6.57 7.97
C THR A 124 5.17 6.09 8.47
N ASN A 125 5.15 4.94 9.11
CA ASN A 125 3.94 4.40 9.72
C ASN A 125 3.64 5.20 11.00
N LYS A 126 2.45 5.84 11.05
CA LYS A 126 1.99 6.63 12.20
C LYS A 126 0.99 5.90 13.07
N GLN A 127 0.54 4.73 12.64
CA GLN A 127 -0.46 3.97 13.36
C GLN A 127 0.19 2.90 14.23
N TYR A 128 0.29 3.19 15.51
CA TYR A 128 0.89 2.30 16.48
C TYR A 128 0.14 2.36 17.81
N SER A 129 0.31 1.32 18.62
CA SER A 129 -0.08 1.26 20.01
C SER A 129 1.18 1.21 20.88
N GLU A 130 1.14 1.89 22.03
CA GLU A 130 2.20 1.76 23.01
C GLU A 130 1.84 0.64 23.99
N VAL A 131 2.78 -0.28 24.21
CA VAL A 131 2.63 -1.40 25.13
C VAL A 131 3.81 -1.40 26.09
N ASN A 132 3.56 -1.80 27.35
CA ASN A 132 4.60 -1.94 28.35
C ASN A 132 5.04 -3.41 28.39
N ILE A 133 6.28 -3.66 27.99
CA ILE A 133 6.88 -4.99 28.00
C ILE A 133 8.15 -4.93 28.85
N GLY A 134 8.14 -5.65 29.98
CA GLY A 134 9.32 -5.71 30.88
C GLY A 134 9.74 -4.35 31.46
N GLY A 135 8.79 -3.45 31.70
CA GLY A 135 9.05 -2.12 32.26
C GLY A 135 9.49 -1.07 31.24
N LYS A 136 9.53 -1.41 29.95
CA LYS A 136 9.80 -0.49 28.84
C LYS A 136 8.55 -0.28 28.00
N THR A 137 8.31 0.97 27.61
CA THR A 137 7.26 1.32 26.65
C THR A 137 7.77 1.06 25.25
N GLU A 138 7.11 0.18 24.53
CA GLU A 138 7.41 -0.15 23.12
C GLU A 138 6.24 0.19 22.21
N LYS A 139 6.56 0.59 20.98
CA LYS A 139 5.59 0.84 19.93
C LYS A 139 5.36 -0.43 19.13
N ILE A 140 4.09 -0.80 18.96
CA ILE A 140 3.68 -1.85 18.04
C ILE A 140 2.86 -1.22 16.93
N TYR A 141 3.38 -1.27 15.70
CA TYR A 141 2.75 -0.68 14.54
C TYR A 141 1.67 -1.59 13.96
N VAL A 142 0.59 -0.98 13.46
CA VAL A 142 -0.32 -1.67 12.56
C VAL A 142 0.42 -1.90 11.24
N PRO A 143 0.58 -3.15 10.80
CA PRO A 143 1.38 -3.44 9.61
C PRO A 143 0.67 -2.96 8.35
N PHE A 144 1.39 -2.22 7.50
CA PHE A 144 0.95 -1.83 6.17
C PHE A 144 1.98 -2.25 5.12
N ALA A 145 1.47 -2.78 4.01
CA ALA A 145 2.24 -2.94 2.79
C ALA A 145 1.97 -1.74 1.88
N MET A 146 3.04 -1.09 1.45
CA MET A 146 2.98 0.09 0.57
C MET A 146 3.41 -0.31 -0.84
N LEU A 147 2.60 0.06 -1.83
CA LEU A 147 2.94 -0.02 -3.24
C LEU A 147 2.93 1.38 -3.83
N THR A 148 3.99 1.78 -4.51
CA THR A 148 4.02 3.04 -5.26
C THR A 148 4.25 2.76 -6.73
N GLY A 149 3.35 3.28 -7.55
CA GLY A 149 3.40 3.20 -9.01
C GLY A 149 3.73 4.54 -9.63
N LEU A 150 4.63 4.51 -10.62
CA LEU A 150 4.98 5.65 -11.47
C LEU A 150 4.82 5.24 -12.93
N MET A 151 4.32 6.15 -13.72
CA MET A 151 4.28 6.02 -15.18
C MET A 151 5.26 7.02 -15.78
N LEU A 152 6.33 6.51 -16.37
CA LEU A 152 7.44 7.29 -16.89
C LEU A 152 7.42 7.29 -18.41
N ASP A 153 7.43 8.49 -19.01
CA ASP A 153 7.54 8.66 -20.45
C ASP A 153 8.94 8.24 -20.93
N ASN A 154 9.03 7.36 -21.90
CA ASN A 154 10.30 6.86 -22.43
C ASN A 154 11.10 7.91 -23.21
N ASP A 155 10.47 9.00 -23.66
CA ASP A 155 11.17 10.15 -24.24
C ASP A 155 11.90 10.99 -23.18
N VAL A 156 11.49 10.87 -21.93
CA VAL A 156 12.06 11.60 -20.79
C VAL A 156 12.98 10.70 -19.98
N PHE A 157 12.58 9.47 -19.71
CA PHE A 157 13.27 8.53 -18.82
C PHE A 157 13.87 7.35 -19.59
N SER A 158 15.12 7.04 -19.28
CA SER A 158 15.81 5.83 -19.77
C SER A 158 16.66 5.21 -18.66
N ASN A 159 17.10 3.96 -18.84
CA ASN A 159 17.92 3.22 -17.87
C ASN A 159 17.29 3.24 -16.46
N VAL A 160 16.00 2.95 -16.39
CA VAL A 160 15.24 2.99 -15.16
C VAL A 160 15.57 1.79 -14.29
N SER A 161 15.81 2.03 -13.01
CA SER A 161 15.95 0.98 -11.99
C SER A 161 15.14 1.34 -10.74
N VAL A 162 14.76 0.34 -9.98
CA VAL A 162 14.00 0.49 -8.74
C VAL A 162 14.55 -0.45 -7.68
N THR A 163 14.60 0.04 -6.45
CA THR A 163 14.78 -0.82 -5.28
C THR A 163 13.46 -1.53 -4.97
N ASN A 164 13.48 -2.79 -4.63
CA ASN A 164 12.30 -3.54 -4.15
C ASN A 164 11.06 -3.36 -5.05
N GLY A 165 11.16 -3.75 -6.31
CA GLY A 165 10.02 -3.58 -7.20
C GLY A 165 10.20 -4.22 -8.56
N LYS A 166 9.32 -3.82 -9.47
CA LYS A 166 9.24 -4.33 -10.84
C LYS A 166 9.13 -3.18 -11.83
N ILE A 167 9.73 -3.37 -12.99
CA ILE A 167 9.71 -2.43 -14.11
C ILE A 167 9.10 -3.13 -15.31
N ILE A 168 8.11 -2.48 -15.93
CA ILE A 168 7.46 -2.94 -17.15
C ILE A 168 7.60 -1.83 -18.20
N ASN A 169 8.24 -2.15 -19.33
CA ASN A 169 8.37 -1.24 -20.46
C ASN A 169 7.40 -1.69 -21.58
N ASP A 170 6.48 -0.83 -21.97
CA ASP A 170 5.49 -1.10 -23.04
C ASP A 170 5.84 -0.41 -24.36
N GLY A 171 7.03 0.15 -24.51
CA GLY A 171 7.53 0.82 -25.71
C GLY A 171 7.45 2.34 -25.67
N ASP A 172 6.33 2.91 -25.23
CA ASP A 172 6.14 4.37 -25.12
C ASP A 172 6.42 4.89 -23.71
N ARG A 173 6.16 4.04 -22.71
CA ARG A 173 6.29 4.38 -21.30
C ARG A 173 6.85 3.22 -20.50
N THR A 174 7.44 3.55 -19.37
CA THR A 174 7.92 2.59 -18.37
C THR A 174 7.05 2.71 -17.12
N ILE A 175 6.44 1.60 -16.73
CA ILE A 175 5.68 1.51 -15.48
C ILE A 175 6.63 0.97 -14.42
N VAL A 176 6.77 1.71 -13.34
CA VAL A 176 7.57 1.31 -12.18
C VAL A 176 6.63 1.06 -11.02
N ALA A 177 6.75 -0.08 -10.38
CA ALA A 177 6.03 -0.38 -9.16
C ALA A 177 7.01 -0.88 -8.11
N GLY A 178 7.10 -0.17 -7.02
CA GLY A 178 7.95 -0.52 -5.88
C GLY A 178 7.12 -0.79 -4.63
N PHE A 179 7.69 -1.49 -3.66
CA PHE A 179 7.03 -1.80 -2.41
C PHE A 179 7.90 -1.51 -1.19
N ALA A 180 7.24 -1.26 -0.06
CA ALA A 180 7.84 -1.10 1.25
C ALA A 180 6.91 -1.62 2.36
N LEU A 181 7.47 -1.92 3.51
CA LEU A 181 6.78 -2.50 4.66
C LEU A 181 7.12 -1.68 5.92
N PRO A 182 6.67 -0.40 5.99
CA PRO A 182 7.05 0.49 7.09
C PRO A 182 6.47 0.02 8.43
N GLY A 183 7.31 0.00 9.46
CA GLY A 183 6.98 -0.45 10.80
C GLY A 183 7.21 -1.94 11.07
N LEU A 184 7.39 -2.77 10.03
CA LEU A 184 7.57 -4.21 10.22
C LEU A 184 8.93 -4.55 10.83
N GLN A 185 9.99 -3.83 10.46
CA GLN A 185 11.33 -4.01 11.04
C GLN A 185 11.29 -3.83 12.56
N GLU A 186 10.61 -2.80 13.02
CA GLU A 186 10.45 -2.47 14.44
C GLU A 186 9.58 -3.50 15.15
N ASN A 187 8.46 -3.91 14.56
CA ASN A 187 7.56 -4.91 15.13
C ASN A 187 8.24 -6.25 15.38
N LEU A 188 9.13 -6.64 14.48
CA LEU A 188 9.86 -7.88 14.58
C LEU A 188 11.13 -7.77 15.43
N ASN A 189 11.47 -6.55 15.88
CA ASN A 189 12.67 -6.26 16.65
C ASN A 189 13.95 -6.82 16.02
N LEU A 190 14.05 -6.69 14.69
CA LEU A 190 15.18 -7.17 13.93
C LEU A 190 16.24 -6.10 13.74
N SER A 191 17.52 -6.48 13.90
CA SER A 191 18.64 -5.64 13.52
C SER A 191 18.74 -5.55 11.99
N LYS A 192 18.86 -4.33 11.46
CA LYS A 192 19.09 -4.07 10.03
C LYS A 192 20.37 -4.71 9.50
N ASP A 193 21.36 -4.95 10.35
CA ASP A 193 22.60 -5.61 9.99
C ASP A 193 22.40 -7.08 9.63
N LYS A 194 21.38 -7.72 10.19
CA LYS A 194 21.05 -9.12 9.96
C LYS A 194 20.02 -9.29 8.84
N PHE A 195 19.03 -8.40 8.80
CA PHE A 195 17.95 -8.43 7.84
C PHE A 195 17.33 -7.03 7.72
N GLU A 196 17.34 -6.47 6.52
CA GLU A 196 16.73 -5.15 6.26
C GLU A 196 15.39 -5.32 5.55
N ILE A 197 14.33 -4.87 6.21
CA ILE A 197 12.99 -4.80 5.63
C ILE A 197 12.81 -3.40 5.05
N PRO A 198 12.46 -3.27 3.76
CA PRO A 198 12.40 -1.97 3.11
C PRO A 198 11.28 -1.09 3.70
N ASP A 199 11.62 0.15 4.02
CA ASP A 199 10.70 1.20 4.43
C ASP A 199 10.69 2.39 3.44
N TYR A 200 11.38 2.25 2.31
CA TYR A 200 11.48 3.23 1.24
C TYR A 200 11.51 2.55 -0.13
N ILE A 201 11.23 3.34 -1.16
CA ILE A 201 11.40 2.97 -2.56
C ILE A 201 12.26 4.04 -3.21
N GLU A 202 13.25 3.63 -3.98
CA GLU A 202 14.12 4.53 -4.73
C GLU A 202 14.15 4.15 -6.20
N VAL A 203 13.83 5.10 -7.07
CA VAL A 203 13.87 4.96 -8.52
C VAL A 203 14.99 5.81 -9.06
N THR A 204 15.86 5.22 -9.88
CA THR A 204 16.92 5.93 -10.59
C THR A 204 16.72 5.83 -12.09
N ALA A 205 17.01 6.89 -12.81
CA ALA A 205 16.91 6.93 -14.26
C ALA A 205 17.80 8.03 -14.84
N ASP A 206 18.15 7.87 -16.11
CA ASP A 206 18.68 8.97 -16.91
C ASP A 206 17.48 9.77 -17.44
N VAL A 207 17.50 11.09 -17.29
CA VAL A 207 16.38 11.96 -17.66
C VAL A 207 16.80 13.06 -18.62
N LYS A 208 15.89 13.39 -19.53
CA LYS A 208 15.93 14.57 -20.39
C LYS A 208 14.67 15.38 -20.19
N ASN A 209 14.81 16.65 -19.81
CA ASN A 209 13.67 17.51 -19.53
C ASN A 209 12.71 16.88 -18.51
N PHE A 210 13.21 16.55 -17.35
CA PHE A 210 12.46 15.86 -16.30
C PHE A 210 11.02 16.37 -16.16
N ALA A 211 10.07 15.46 -16.24
CA ALA A 211 8.66 15.73 -15.98
C ALA A 211 8.04 14.52 -15.29
N LEU A 212 7.47 14.75 -14.13
CA LEU A 212 6.70 13.78 -13.38
C LEU A 212 5.48 14.50 -12.82
N THR A 213 4.28 14.05 -13.17
CA THR A 213 3.05 14.74 -12.80
C THR A 213 2.38 14.15 -11.57
N THR A 214 2.10 12.86 -11.60
CA THR A 214 1.31 12.19 -10.55
C THR A 214 1.91 10.82 -10.24
N THR A 215 1.94 10.48 -8.97
CA THR A 215 2.28 9.15 -8.48
C THR A 215 1.06 8.55 -7.79
N LEU A 216 0.95 7.22 -7.83
CA LEU A 216 -0.09 6.48 -7.13
C LEU A 216 0.56 5.63 -6.04
N THR A 217 0.13 5.82 -4.82
CA THR A 217 0.54 4.97 -3.70
C THR A 217 -0.67 4.23 -3.14
N LEU A 218 -0.51 2.94 -2.95
CA LEU A 218 -1.47 2.03 -2.38
C LEU A 218 -0.96 1.58 -1.01
N ALA A 219 -1.78 1.70 0.01
CA ALA A 219 -1.52 1.14 1.33
C ALA A 219 -2.55 0.06 1.64
N THR A 220 -2.11 -1.11 2.04
CA THR A 220 -3.00 -2.23 2.41
C THR A 220 -2.47 -2.97 3.63
N ASN A 221 -3.36 -3.43 4.47
CA ASN A 221 -3.06 -4.34 5.57
C ASN A 221 -3.48 -5.79 5.28
N SER A 222 -4.19 -6.03 4.19
CA SER A 222 -4.78 -7.34 3.87
C SER A 222 -3.73 -8.46 3.70
N LEU A 223 -2.55 -8.13 3.20
CA LEU A 223 -1.46 -9.10 3.02
C LEU A 223 -0.94 -9.68 4.35
N PHE A 224 -1.15 -8.98 5.45
CA PHE A 224 -0.68 -9.41 6.76
C PHE A 224 -1.67 -10.35 7.47
N ASN A 225 -2.85 -10.57 6.94
CA ASN A 225 -3.81 -11.52 7.49
C ASN A 225 -3.27 -12.96 7.45
N GLU A 226 -2.36 -13.24 6.54
CA GLU A 226 -1.69 -14.54 6.41
C GLU A 226 -0.34 -14.61 7.14
N PHE A 227 0.13 -13.47 7.68
CA PHE A 227 1.40 -13.40 8.41
C PHE A 227 1.23 -13.87 9.86
N ASP A 228 1.81 -15.01 10.16
CA ASP A 228 1.71 -15.65 11.47
C ASP A 228 3.03 -15.52 12.24
N THR A 229 3.06 -14.57 13.18
CA THR A 229 4.23 -14.35 14.03
C THR A 229 4.51 -15.52 14.99
N SER A 230 3.51 -16.35 15.28
CA SER A 230 3.69 -17.53 16.15
C SER A 230 4.55 -18.62 15.51
N LYS A 231 4.70 -18.59 14.19
CA LYS A 231 5.54 -19.53 13.41
C LYS A 231 6.97 -19.03 13.20
N LEU A 232 7.33 -17.88 13.77
CA LEU A 232 8.66 -17.31 13.65
C LEU A 232 9.61 -17.87 14.73
N ASN A 233 10.06 -19.11 14.52
CA ASN A 233 10.99 -19.79 15.44
C ASN A 233 12.45 -19.70 14.96
N SER A 234 12.67 -19.26 13.73
CA SER A 234 14.00 -19.18 13.12
C SER A 234 14.08 -18.06 12.07
N ALA A 235 15.30 -17.70 11.67
CA ALA A 235 15.52 -16.78 10.56
C ALA A 235 14.98 -17.32 9.22
N ASP A 236 14.99 -18.64 9.04
CA ASP A 236 14.48 -19.29 7.83
C ASP A 236 12.94 -19.17 7.76
N ASP A 237 12.25 -19.33 8.89
CA ASP A 237 10.79 -19.12 8.97
C ASP A 237 10.41 -17.69 8.61
N LEU A 238 11.16 -16.72 9.13
CA LEU A 238 10.96 -15.31 8.80
C LEU A 238 11.17 -15.06 7.30
N GLN A 239 12.26 -15.59 6.73
CA GLN A 239 12.56 -15.46 5.31
C GLN A 239 11.44 -16.05 4.44
N ALA A 240 10.93 -17.22 4.81
CA ALA A 240 9.83 -17.87 4.10
C ALA A 240 8.57 -17.00 4.10
N GLN A 241 8.18 -16.43 5.23
CA GLN A 241 7.01 -15.55 5.33
C GLN A 241 7.19 -14.23 4.57
N LEU A 242 8.38 -13.65 4.62
CA LEU A 242 8.71 -12.44 3.84
C LEU A 242 8.69 -12.71 2.33
N ASN A 243 9.11 -13.89 1.90
CA ASN A 243 8.98 -14.32 0.51
C ASN A 243 7.52 -14.44 0.08
N GLU A 244 6.65 -14.95 0.94
CA GLU A 244 5.20 -15.01 0.68
C GLU A 244 4.58 -13.62 0.57
N LEU A 245 4.95 -12.68 1.46
CA LEU A 245 4.54 -11.29 1.37
C LEU A 245 5.01 -10.64 0.07
N THR A 246 6.26 -10.84 -0.30
CA THR A 246 6.84 -10.35 -1.56
C THR A 246 6.09 -10.91 -2.77
N SER A 247 5.76 -12.19 -2.76
CA SER A 247 4.95 -12.82 -3.81
C SER A 247 3.55 -12.22 -3.89
N GLY A 248 2.91 -11.98 -2.75
CA GLY A 248 1.61 -11.29 -2.69
C GLY A 248 1.66 -9.88 -3.25
N MET A 249 2.70 -9.12 -2.92
CA MET A 249 2.93 -7.78 -3.45
C MET A 249 3.21 -7.78 -4.95
N THR A 250 3.97 -8.74 -5.45
CA THR A 250 4.22 -8.91 -6.88
C THR A 250 2.90 -9.15 -7.65
N LYS A 251 2.02 -9.97 -7.10
CA LYS A 251 0.67 -10.20 -7.68
C LYS A 251 -0.17 -8.92 -7.70
N LEU A 252 -0.11 -8.10 -6.65
CA LEU A 252 -0.78 -6.80 -6.62
C LEU A 252 -0.22 -5.85 -7.67
N ILE A 253 1.10 -5.83 -7.86
CA ILE A 253 1.76 -5.03 -8.91
C ILE A 253 1.29 -5.49 -10.29
N ASP A 254 1.27 -6.79 -10.56
CA ASP A 254 0.80 -7.34 -11.83
C ASP A 254 -0.70 -7.01 -12.07
N GLY A 255 -1.54 -7.12 -11.04
CA GLY A 255 -2.94 -6.73 -11.11
C GLY A 255 -3.14 -5.22 -11.32
N SER A 256 -2.30 -4.38 -10.70
CA SER A 256 -2.35 -2.93 -10.90
C SER A 256 -1.93 -2.53 -12.32
N SER A 257 -0.98 -3.25 -12.94
CA SER A 257 -0.56 -2.97 -14.31
C SER A 257 -1.68 -3.21 -15.33
N GLU A 258 -2.60 -4.12 -15.05
CA GLU A 258 -3.80 -4.35 -15.88
C GLU A 258 -4.79 -3.19 -15.83
N LEU A 259 -4.81 -2.41 -14.75
CA LEU A 259 -5.69 -1.24 -14.61
C LEU A 259 -5.21 -0.03 -15.43
N TYR A 260 -3.93 -0.01 -15.87
CA TYR A 260 -3.33 1.08 -16.65
C TYR A 260 -3.27 0.78 -18.16
N ASN A 261 -3.72 -0.39 -18.57
CA ASN A 261 -3.88 -0.79 -19.97
C ASN A 261 -5.35 -0.53 -20.43
#